data_a043deb75435c6efd1926a15d0c33197
#
_entry.id   a043deb75435c6efd1926a15d0c33197
#
_cell.length_a   1.000
_cell.length_b   1.000
_cell.length_c   1.000
_cell.angle_alpha   90.00
_cell.angle_beta   90.00
_cell.angle_gamma   90.00
#
_symmetry.space_group_name_H-M   'P 1'
#
loop_
_entity.id
_entity.type
_entity.pdbx_description
1 polymer ?
#
loop_
_entity_poly.entity_id
_entity_poly.type
_entity_poly.pdbx_seq_one_letter_code
_entity_poly.pdbx_strand_id
1 'polypeptide(L)'
;MIWRRSLFLKYAIPLVMLSSGAVIASGLVEMYFSYQDSKAALARIQREKAVAAAVRIEQFARDLEHQIAWIAQAPWGPRGVTLDQRRLDSLRLLRQVPAITEVSHLDLNGHEQLRVSRLAMDVVGSGLDFSNDPKFKGPLGRKTFFSPVYFRKESEPYITIALAGSGEDAGVIAAEANLKFIWDVVSNMKVGQGGHAYVVDANGRLIAHPDISLVLQNTDMSSLALVRASAAQGSNEDAPVAAITGRDVQGREVLSASASIGALGWKVFVDLPLSEALAPLYSSLVRIVVLLLAGLAISILASIVLVRRMIAPIHSLQAGAARIGAGALDQRIEVNTGDELQTLGEEFNRMTERLQESYTGLERKVEERTRDLSESLEQQTATSEILQVISSSPTDLTPVLDAVADRAARLCAANDAQVFLVEGIALRLAAAYGPMPVVSNFTIRRDVVSGRAILDRCVIHISDVLAESDAEFGGSKDYAASLGYRTALAAPLIRKGEAIGVILIRRAEVRPFSDKQVELLRTFADQAVIAIENVRLFKELQARTADLG
;
A
#
# COMPACT_ATOMS: atom_id res chain seq x y z
N MET A 1 10.06 2.98 -20.46
CA MET A 1 9.64 1.56 -20.50
C MET A 1 9.99 0.76 -19.23
N ILE A 2 10.63 1.35 -18.24
CA ILE A 2 11.07 0.74 -16.96
C ILE A 2 9.93 0.64 -15.93
N TRP A 3 8.87 1.41 -16.06
CA TRP A 3 7.75 1.51 -15.10
C TRP A 3 6.79 0.29 -15.08
N ARG A 4 6.82 -0.58 -16.09
CA ARG A 4 5.86 -1.71 -16.22
C ARG A 4 6.23 -2.97 -15.44
N ARG A 5 7.41 -3.05 -14.80
CA ARG A 5 7.88 -4.30 -14.16
C ARG A 5 7.96 -4.28 -12.64
N SER A 6 7.77 -3.16 -11.96
CA SER A 6 7.83 -3.13 -10.50
C SER A 6 6.48 -3.46 -9.89
N LEU A 7 6.41 -4.57 -9.15
CA LEU A 7 5.27 -4.95 -8.30
C LEU A 7 4.85 -3.80 -7.38
N PHE A 8 5.81 -3.04 -6.87
CA PHE A 8 5.58 -1.84 -6.07
C PHE A 8 4.66 -0.82 -6.76
N LEU A 9 5.01 -0.40 -7.97
CA LEU A 9 4.20 0.58 -8.72
C LEU A 9 2.80 0.05 -9.06
N LYS A 10 2.67 -1.28 -9.30
CA LYS A 10 1.37 -1.90 -9.58
C LYS A 10 0.39 -1.86 -8.40
N TYR A 11 0.86 -1.92 -7.17
CA TYR A 11 0.00 -1.96 -5.98
C TYR A 11 -0.02 -0.64 -5.21
N ALA A 12 1.11 0.08 -5.13
CA ALA A 12 1.18 1.35 -4.42
C ALA A 12 0.38 2.47 -5.13
N ILE A 13 0.50 2.59 -6.45
CA ILE A 13 -0.22 3.63 -7.20
C ILE A 13 -1.74 3.48 -7.10
N PRO A 14 -2.36 2.31 -7.36
CA PRO A 14 -3.80 2.15 -7.19
C PRO A 14 -4.27 2.35 -5.75
N LEU A 15 -3.49 1.93 -4.75
CA LEU A 15 -3.84 2.12 -3.34
C LEU A 15 -3.85 3.61 -2.97
N VAL A 16 -2.81 4.35 -3.35
CA VAL A 16 -2.73 5.80 -3.12
C VAL A 16 -3.81 6.53 -3.92
N MET A 17 -4.06 6.17 -5.18
CA MET A 17 -5.13 6.77 -5.99
C MET A 17 -6.51 6.49 -5.40
N LEU A 18 -6.79 5.26 -4.96
CA LEU A 18 -8.08 4.89 -4.41
C LEU A 18 -8.35 5.62 -3.08
N SER A 19 -7.37 5.62 -2.17
CA SER A 19 -7.51 6.28 -0.86
C SER A 19 -7.60 7.80 -1.01
N SER A 20 -6.75 8.42 -1.82
CA SER A 20 -6.80 9.87 -2.09
C SER A 20 -8.07 10.24 -2.84
N GLY A 21 -8.48 9.46 -3.84
CA GLY A 21 -9.72 9.67 -4.58
C GLY A 21 -10.96 9.59 -3.70
N ALA A 22 -11.02 8.63 -2.78
CA ALA A 22 -12.12 8.50 -1.83
C ALA A 22 -12.22 9.70 -0.88
N VAL A 23 -11.07 10.17 -0.34
CA VAL A 23 -11.04 11.35 0.55
C VAL A 23 -11.41 12.63 -0.21
N ILE A 24 -10.93 12.80 -1.45
CA ILE A 24 -11.29 13.95 -2.30
C ILE A 24 -12.79 13.91 -2.61
N ALA A 25 -13.33 12.78 -3.03
CA ALA A 25 -14.74 12.64 -3.35
C ALA A 25 -15.63 12.93 -2.13
N SER A 26 -15.29 12.36 -0.98
CA SER A 26 -15.98 12.63 0.29
C SER A 26 -15.93 14.11 0.68
N GLY A 27 -14.74 14.73 0.56
CA GLY A 27 -14.55 16.15 0.87
C GLY A 27 -15.34 17.08 -0.06
N LEU A 28 -15.41 16.78 -1.36
CA LEU A 28 -16.21 17.55 -2.31
C LEU A 28 -17.71 17.45 -2.03
N VAL A 29 -18.20 16.26 -1.70
CA VAL A 29 -19.59 16.02 -1.32
C VAL A 29 -19.91 16.77 -0.03
N GLU A 30 -19.08 16.67 1.00
CA GLU A 30 -19.26 17.40 2.26
C GLU A 30 -19.25 18.92 2.05
N MET A 31 -18.31 19.43 1.23
CA MET A 31 -18.24 20.85 0.91
C MET A 31 -19.50 21.35 0.18
N TYR A 32 -20.02 20.57 -0.77
CA TYR A 32 -21.24 20.91 -1.48
C TYR A 32 -22.45 21.01 -0.54
N PHE A 33 -22.67 20.02 0.30
CA PHE A 33 -23.77 20.04 1.27
C PHE A 33 -23.57 21.14 2.33
N SER A 34 -22.37 21.29 2.87
CA SER A 34 -22.04 22.34 3.85
C SER A 34 -22.28 23.73 3.28
N TYR A 35 -21.97 23.96 1.99
CA TYR A 35 -22.27 25.21 1.30
C TYR A 35 -23.78 25.47 1.22
N GLN A 36 -24.57 24.50 0.80
CA GLN A 36 -26.00 24.62 0.68
C GLN A 36 -26.67 24.84 2.05
N ASP A 37 -26.29 24.05 3.03
CA ASP A 37 -26.82 24.15 4.40
C ASP A 37 -26.46 25.48 5.06
N SER A 38 -25.20 25.94 4.93
CA SER A 38 -24.79 27.22 5.48
C SER A 38 -25.52 28.39 4.83
N LYS A 39 -25.66 28.36 3.49
CA LYS A 39 -26.44 29.38 2.76
C LYS A 39 -27.89 29.41 3.21
N ALA A 40 -28.53 28.25 3.34
CA ALA A 40 -29.93 28.16 3.78
C ALA A 40 -30.10 28.61 5.24
N ALA A 41 -29.18 28.19 6.13
CA ALA A 41 -29.22 28.60 7.55
C ALA A 41 -29.03 30.11 7.72
N LEU A 42 -28.03 30.69 7.02
CA LEU A 42 -27.79 32.14 7.05
C LEU A 42 -28.98 32.92 6.49
N ALA A 43 -29.57 32.45 5.37
CA ALA A 43 -30.76 33.06 4.81
C ALA A 43 -31.92 33.08 5.80
N ARG A 44 -32.12 31.99 6.54
CA ARG A 44 -33.15 31.88 7.58
C ARG A 44 -32.90 32.87 8.73
N ILE A 45 -31.66 32.92 9.24
CA ILE A 45 -31.28 33.84 10.32
C ILE A 45 -31.47 35.30 9.90
N GLN A 46 -31.04 35.68 8.68
CA GLN A 46 -31.23 37.04 8.18
C GLN A 46 -32.72 37.39 8.03
N ARG A 47 -33.52 36.44 7.52
CA ARG A 47 -34.97 36.63 7.44
C ARG A 47 -35.62 36.81 8.80
N GLU A 48 -35.27 35.98 9.79
CA GLU A 48 -35.79 36.11 11.16
C GLU A 48 -35.47 37.48 11.74
N LYS A 49 -34.26 38.01 11.53
CA LYS A 49 -33.86 39.35 11.95
C LYS A 49 -34.67 40.44 11.24
N ALA A 50 -34.84 40.32 9.91
CA ALA A 50 -35.62 41.27 9.13
C ALA A 50 -37.08 41.29 9.59
N VAL A 51 -37.71 40.14 9.81
CA VAL A 51 -39.08 40.01 10.31
C VAL A 51 -39.19 40.60 11.74
N ALA A 52 -38.23 40.28 12.61
CA ALA A 52 -38.23 40.84 13.97
C ALA A 52 -38.16 42.37 13.98
N ALA A 53 -37.31 42.94 13.09
CA ALA A 53 -37.24 44.40 12.93
C ALA A 53 -38.53 44.98 12.37
N ALA A 54 -39.10 44.34 11.33
CA ALA A 54 -40.34 44.78 10.72
C ALA A 54 -41.49 44.80 11.75
N VAL A 55 -41.62 43.71 12.53
CA VAL A 55 -42.64 43.63 13.59
C VAL A 55 -42.46 44.73 14.64
N ARG A 56 -41.21 45.00 15.05
CA ARG A 56 -40.94 46.07 16.04
C ARG A 56 -41.31 47.45 15.51
N ILE A 57 -40.98 47.72 14.24
CA ILE A 57 -41.29 49.00 13.59
C ILE A 57 -42.80 49.12 13.39
N GLU A 58 -43.47 48.06 12.97
CA GLU A 58 -44.91 48.04 12.80
C GLU A 58 -45.66 48.24 14.12
N GLN A 59 -45.19 47.59 15.19
CA GLN A 59 -45.74 47.77 16.54
C GLN A 59 -45.59 49.24 17.00
N PHE A 60 -44.41 49.82 16.77
CA PHE A 60 -44.18 51.23 17.07
C PHE A 60 -45.16 52.14 16.32
N ALA A 61 -45.37 51.91 15.02
CA ALA A 61 -46.32 52.69 14.23
C ALA A 61 -47.77 52.55 14.74
N ARG A 62 -48.18 51.31 15.07
CA ARG A 62 -49.50 51.03 15.64
C ARG A 62 -49.69 51.65 17.03
N ASP A 63 -48.64 51.62 17.87
CA ASP A 63 -48.71 52.26 19.19
C ASP A 63 -48.89 53.79 19.07
N LEU A 64 -48.17 54.43 18.11
CA LEU A 64 -48.42 55.84 17.82
C LEU A 64 -49.86 56.11 17.34
N GLU A 65 -50.33 55.30 16.41
CA GLU A 65 -51.71 55.39 15.92
C GLU A 65 -52.72 55.30 17.04
N HIS A 66 -52.58 54.29 17.93
CA HIS A 66 -53.53 54.12 19.09
C HIS A 66 -53.49 55.30 20.05
N GLN A 67 -52.28 55.86 20.31
CA GLN A 67 -52.14 57.02 21.20
C GLN A 67 -52.79 58.28 20.59
N ILE A 68 -52.66 58.48 19.28
CA ILE A 68 -53.28 59.58 18.57
C ILE A 68 -54.79 59.36 18.47
N ALA A 69 -55.23 58.12 18.21
CA ALA A 69 -56.65 57.76 18.11
C ALA A 69 -57.40 58.05 19.41
N TRP A 70 -56.76 57.87 20.58
CA TRP A 70 -57.42 58.22 21.88
C TRP A 70 -57.84 59.69 21.94
N ILE A 71 -56.98 60.62 21.41
CA ILE A 71 -57.32 62.04 21.36
C ILE A 71 -58.34 62.33 20.26
N ALA A 72 -58.28 61.60 19.13
CA ALA A 72 -59.20 61.79 18.00
C ALA A 72 -60.66 61.38 18.29
N GLN A 73 -60.83 60.46 19.25
CA GLN A 73 -62.15 60.00 19.66
C GLN A 73 -62.92 61.04 20.52
N ALA A 74 -62.23 62.08 20.99
CA ALA A 74 -62.89 63.12 21.76
C ALA A 74 -63.95 63.87 20.91
N PRO A 75 -65.18 64.07 21.42
CA PRO A 75 -66.28 64.66 20.63
C PRO A 75 -65.93 66.05 20.08
N TRP A 76 -66.35 66.31 18.84
CA TRP A 76 -66.21 67.59 18.13
C TRP A 76 -67.54 68.34 18.17
N GLY A 77 -67.52 69.66 17.90
CA GLY A 77 -68.66 70.50 17.81
C GLY A 77 -69.00 71.24 19.11
N PRO A 78 -70.16 72.01 19.17
CA PRO A 78 -70.49 72.91 20.26
C PRO A 78 -70.77 72.24 21.62
N ARG A 79 -71.08 70.96 21.62
CA ARG A 79 -71.23 70.12 22.83
C ARG A 79 -70.00 69.24 23.10
N GLY A 80 -68.91 69.40 22.32
CA GLY A 80 -67.71 68.65 22.45
C GLY A 80 -66.70 69.27 23.41
N VAL A 81 -65.50 68.72 23.38
CA VAL A 81 -64.34 69.17 24.18
C VAL A 81 -63.87 70.54 23.72
N THR A 82 -63.57 71.47 24.66
CA THR A 82 -63.08 72.84 24.37
C THR A 82 -61.67 72.82 23.78
N LEU A 83 -61.30 73.92 23.07
CA LEU A 83 -59.94 74.02 22.53
C LEU A 83 -58.85 73.95 23.62
N ASP A 84 -59.15 74.54 24.84
CA ASP A 84 -58.20 74.42 25.96
C ASP A 84 -58.06 73.00 26.46
N GLN A 85 -59.12 72.22 26.50
CA GLN A 85 -59.06 70.81 26.88
C GLN A 85 -58.30 70.01 25.83
N ARG A 86 -58.52 70.25 24.54
CA ARG A 86 -57.79 69.65 23.44
C ARG A 86 -56.25 69.97 23.48
N ARG A 87 -55.97 71.23 23.87
CA ARG A 87 -54.55 71.63 24.07
C ARG A 87 -53.93 70.85 25.23
N LEU A 88 -54.67 70.69 26.37
CA LEU A 88 -54.15 69.92 27.49
C LEU A 88 -53.97 68.44 27.16
N ASP A 89 -54.86 67.85 26.40
CA ASP A 89 -54.76 66.45 25.98
C ASP A 89 -53.64 66.26 24.99
N SER A 90 -53.44 67.20 24.06
CA SER A 90 -52.28 67.20 23.16
C SER A 90 -50.95 67.38 23.90
N LEU A 91 -50.88 68.22 24.91
CA LEU A 91 -49.72 68.39 25.79
C LEU A 91 -49.43 67.13 26.59
N ARG A 92 -50.45 66.42 27.06
CA ARG A 92 -50.27 65.09 27.71
C ARG A 92 -49.71 64.06 26.75
N LEU A 93 -50.27 63.96 25.52
CA LEU A 93 -49.77 63.08 24.50
C LEU A 93 -48.30 63.35 24.19
N LEU A 94 -47.98 64.62 23.96
CA LEU A 94 -46.58 65.02 23.70
C LEU A 94 -45.64 64.67 24.85
N ARG A 95 -46.06 64.71 26.11
CA ARG A 95 -45.24 64.27 27.26
C ARG A 95 -45.11 62.79 27.37
N GLN A 96 -46.19 62.02 27.10
CA GLN A 96 -46.20 60.58 27.22
C GLN A 96 -45.46 59.87 26.07
N VAL A 97 -45.57 60.46 24.87
CA VAL A 97 -44.97 59.87 23.65
C VAL A 97 -43.90 60.78 23.10
N PRO A 98 -42.62 60.60 23.48
CA PRO A 98 -41.52 61.45 23.06
C PRO A 98 -41.33 61.50 21.55
N ALA A 99 -41.72 60.47 20.81
CA ALA A 99 -41.64 60.43 19.34
C ALA A 99 -42.56 61.46 18.67
N ILE A 100 -43.68 61.81 19.26
CA ILE A 100 -44.56 62.81 18.71
C ILE A 100 -44.06 64.20 19.09
N THR A 101 -43.81 65.04 18.10
CA THR A 101 -43.23 66.38 18.27
C THR A 101 -44.24 67.49 18.08
N GLU A 102 -45.29 67.26 17.31
CA GLU A 102 -46.32 68.25 17.03
C GLU A 102 -47.65 67.56 16.81
N VAL A 103 -48.74 68.17 17.24
CA VAL A 103 -50.12 67.72 17.03
C VAL A 103 -50.94 68.92 16.55
N SER A 104 -51.58 68.78 15.37
CA SER A 104 -52.48 69.78 14.77
C SER A 104 -53.88 69.21 14.72
N HIS A 105 -54.84 70.06 15.10
CA HIS A 105 -56.27 69.82 15.03
C HIS A 105 -56.86 70.64 13.88
N LEU A 106 -57.40 69.94 12.87
CA LEU A 106 -58.03 70.53 11.71
C LEU A 106 -59.56 70.36 11.82
N ASP A 107 -60.32 71.40 11.45
CA ASP A 107 -61.80 71.32 11.43
C ASP A 107 -62.29 70.53 10.18
N LEU A 108 -63.63 70.46 10.00
CA LEU A 108 -64.30 69.78 8.89
C LEU A 108 -63.92 70.33 7.50
N ASN A 109 -63.50 71.59 7.46
CA ASN A 109 -63.07 72.24 6.22
C ASN A 109 -61.57 72.17 5.96
N GLY A 110 -60.83 71.59 6.92
CA GLY A 110 -59.33 71.50 6.80
C GLY A 110 -58.60 72.72 7.36
N HIS A 111 -59.28 73.62 8.07
CA HIS A 111 -58.59 74.79 8.70
C HIS A 111 -58.02 74.41 10.03
N GLU A 112 -56.78 74.79 10.32
CA GLU A 112 -56.06 74.53 11.55
C GLU A 112 -56.66 75.37 12.72
N GLN A 113 -57.20 74.64 13.66
CA GLN A 113 -57.80 75.27 14.86
C GLN A 113 -56.84 75.32 16.02
N LEU A 114 -55.95 74.39 16.13
CA LEU A 114 -55.02 74.28 17.22
C LEU A 114 -53.78 73.52 16.74
N ARG A 115 -52.61 74.03 17.08
CA ARG A 115 -51.33 73.33 16.91
C ARG A 115 -50.52 73.40 18.21
N VAL A 116 -50.18 72.26 18.71
CA VAL A 116 -49.35 72.09 19.93
C VAL A 116 -48.02 71.42 19.53
N SER A 117 -46.94 72.12 19.87
CA SER A 117 -45.62 71.66 19.42
C SER A 117 -44.60 71.69 20.57
N ARG A 118 -43.67 70.69 20.55
CA ARG A 118 -42.50 70.70 21.41
C ARG A 118 -41.41 71.63 20.89
N LEU A 119 -41.42 71.87 19.59
CA LEU A 119 -40.31 72.54 18.88
C LEU A 119 -40.64 74.00 18.57
N ALA A 120 -41.86 74.42 18.80
CA ALA A 120 -42.34 75.77 18.55
C ALA A 120 -43.37 76.18 19.55
N MET A 121 -43.82 77.45 19.56
CA MET A 121 -44.91 77.91 20.38
C MET A 121 -46.25 77.34 19.92
N ASP A 122 -47.14 77.04 20.89
CA ASP A 122 -48.48 76.62 20.56
C ASP A 122 -49.21 77.71 19.78
N VAL A 123 -50.00 77.31 18.80
CA VAL A 123 -50.77 78.21 17.95
C VAL A 123 -52.22 77.85 18.07
N VAL A 124 -53.06 78.80 18.45
CA VAL A 124 -54.51 78.66 18.54
C VAL A 124 -55.18 79.54 17.48
N GLY A 125 -55.99 78.92 16.64
CA GLY A 125 -56.78 79.61 15.62
C GLY A 125 -55.88 80.19 14.49
N SER A 126 -54.87 79.44 13.98
CA SER A 126 -54.05 79.91 12.91
C SER A 126 -54.81 80.17 11.61
N GLY A 127 -55.91 79.44 11.40
CA GLY A 127 -56.74 79.54 10.23
C GLY A 127 -56.07 79.06 8.92
N LEU A 128 -54.90 78.44 9.04
CA LEU A 128 -54.20 77.86 7.85
C LEU A 128 -55.07 76.80 7.20
N ASP A 129 -55.22 76.92 5.89
CA ASP A 129 -56.04 76.02 5.08
C ASP A 129 -55.22 74.81 4.60
N PHE A 130 -55.59 73.63 5.09
CA PHE A 130 -54.98 72.34 4.70
C PHE A 130 -55.98 71.46 3.95
N SER A 131 -57.15 72.04 3.46
CA SER A 131 -58.17 71.31 2.72
C SER A 131 -57.69 70.52 1.56
N ASN A 132 -56.58 70.93 0.92
CA ASN A 132 -55.97 70.25 -0.20
C ASN A 132 -54.76 69.36 0.18
N ASP A 133 -54.36 69.40 1.44
CA ASP A 133 -53.21 68.64 1.91
C ASP A 133 -53.57 67.16 2.08
N PRO A 134 -52.67 66.21 1.67
CA PRO A 134 -52.85 64.79 1.88
C PRO A 134 -53.12 64.39 3.35
N LYS A 135 -52.58 65.13 4.32
CA LYS A 135 -52.81 64.88 5.75
C LYS A 135 -54.28 65.13 6.19
N PHE A 136 -55.06 65.92 5.43
CA PHE A 136 -56.47 66.12 5.62
C PHE A 136 -57.31 65.17 4.81
N LYS A 137 -57.04 65.02 3.48
CA LYS A 137 -57.82 64.20 2.55
C LYS A 137 -57.64 62.69 2.79
N GLY A 138 -56.44 62.30 3.19
CA GLY A 138 -56.09 60.90 3.36
C GLY A 138 -56.95 60.18 4.43
N PRO A 139 -57.11 60.71 5.64
CA PRO A 139 -57.94 60.10 6.69
C PRO A 139 -59.39 59.99 6.34
N LEU A 140 -59.95 60.94 5.57
CA LEU A 140 -61.37 60.96 5.19
C LEU A 140 -61.80 59.73 4.36
N GLY A 141 -60.87 59.16 3.61
CA GLY A 141 -61.07 57.93 2.79
C GLY A 141 -60.63 56.63 3.46
N ARG A 142 -59.78 56.77 4.49
CA ARG A 142 -59.17 55.64 5.21
C ARG A 142 -59.03 56.06 6.67
N LYS A 143 -59.47 55.35 7.65
CA LYS A 143 -59.49 55.80 9.07
C LYS A 143 -58.15 56.40 9.53
N THR A 144 -56.98 55.97 8.93
CA THR A 144 -55.67 56.47 9.27
C THR A 144 -54.85 56.73 7.96
N PHE A 145 -54.10 57.80 7.94
CA PHE A 145 -53.22 58.21 6.88
C PHE A 145 -51.80 58.36 7.42
N PHE A 146 -50.85 57.74 6.73
CA PHE A 146 -49.37 57.88 6.94
C PHE A 146 -48.79 58.65 5.77
N SER A 147 -48.13 59.80 6.02
CA SER A 147 -47.48 60.57 4.97
C SER A 147 -46.23 59.84 4.47
N PRO A 148 -45.73 60.18 3.26
CA PRO A 148 -44.35 59.93 2.92
C PRO A 148 -43.38 60.51 3.97
N VAL A 149 -42.21 59.89 4.14
CA VAL A 149 -41.19 60.42 5.04
C VAL A 149 -40.63 61.74 4.50
N TYR A 150 -40.51 62.72 5.36
CA TYR A 150 -39.92 64.01 5.04
C TYR A 150 -38.87 64.42 6.08
N PHE A 151 -37.96 65.32 5.68
CA PHE A 151 -36.86 65.80 6.53
C PHE A 151 -37.20 67.23 6.98
N ARG A 152 -37.19 67.45 8.29
CA ARG A 152 -37.43 68.75 8.85
C ARG A 152 -36.07 69.45 9.13
N LYS A 153 -35.80 70.60 8.49
CA LYS A 153 -34.57 71.38 8.66
C LYS A 153 -33.27 70.52 8.50
N GLU A 154 -33.29 69.59 7.54
CA GLU A 154 -32.12 68.75 7.19
C GLU A 154 -31.55 67.91 8.37
N SER A 155 -32.38 67.62 9.43
CA SER A 155 -31.87 66.94 10.61
C SER A 155 -32.32 65.50 10.73
N GLU A 156 -33.59 65.30 10.93
CA GLU A 156 -34.16 63.96 11.24
C GLU A 156 -35.34 63.63 10.33
N PRO A 157 -35.61 62.33 10.07
CA PRO A 157 -36.78 61.90 9.32
C PRO A 157 -38.02 61.96 10.17
N TYR A 158 -39.12 62.48 9.60
CA TYR A 158 -40.44 62.60 10.20
C TYR A 158 -41.50 61.93 9.34
N ILE A 159 -42.56 61.53 9.99
CA ILE A 159 -43.79 61.09 9.35
C ILE A 159 -45.00 61.81 9.99
N THR A 160 -45.95 62.16 9.16
CA THR A 160 -47.25 62.66 9.67
C THR A 160 -48.24 61.50 9.71
N ILE A 161 -48.82 61.29 10.88
CA ILE A 161 -49.92 60.32 11.14
C ILE A 161 -51.17 61.11 11.32
N ALA A 162 -52.14 61.00 10.46
CA ALA A 162 -53.39 61.70 10.54
C ALA A 162 -54.56 60.76 10.66
N LEU A 163 -55.50 61.09 11.60
CA LEU A 163 -56.68 60.30 11.86
C LEU A 163 -57.93 61.20 11.79
N ALA A 164 -59.00 60.68 11.19
CA ALA A 164 -60.31 61.31 11.25
C ALA A 164 -60.90 61.14 12.65
N GLY A 165 -61.46 62.21 13.17
CA GLY A 165 -62.23 62.18 14.42
C GLY A 165 -63.49 61.34 14.29
N SER A 166 -64.17 61.11 15.45
CA SER A 166 -65.42 60.36 15.53
C SER A 166 -66.60 61.29 15.58
N GLY A 167 -67.60 61.14 14.70
CA GLY A 167 -68.84 61.90 14.65
C GLY A 167 -69.02 62.74 13.39
N GLU A 168 -70.29 63.29 13.17
CA GLU A 168 -70.56 64.04 11.94
C GLU A 168 -69.84 65.39 11.84
N ASP A 169 -69.49 65.96 13.01
CA ASP A 169 -68.74 67.23 13.12
C ASP A 169 -67.25 67.02 13.35
N ALA A 170 -66.76 65.81 13.10
CA ALA A 170 -65.36 65.48 13.41
C ALA A 170 -64.38 65.96 12.34
N GLY A 171 -63.37 66.75 12.75
CA GLY A 171 -62.23 67.10 11.93
C GLY A 171 -61.18 66.03 11.89
N VAL A 172 -59.98 66.43 11.55
CA VAL A 172 -58.80 65.55 11.47
C VAL A 172 -57.75 65.96 12.51
N ILE A 173 -57.19 64.96 13.19
CA ILE A 173 -55.96 65.18 14.01
C ILE A 173 -54.78 64.67 13.23
N ALA A 174 -53.76 65.52 13.05
CA ALA A 174 -52.50 65.19 12.42
C ALA A 174 -51.36 65.32 13.42
N ALA A 175 -50.61 64.26 13.65
CA ALA A 175 -49.45 64.25 14.53
C ALA A 175 -48.17 64.01 13.72
N GLU A 176 -47.14 64.84 13.99
CA GLU A 176 -45.85 64.66 13.45
C GLU A 176 -44.99 63.81 14.39
N ALA A 177 -44.46 62.67 13.88
CA ALA A 177 -43.66 61.76 14.65
C ALA A 177 -42.22 61.69 14.08
N ASN A 178 -41.25 61.73 14.96
CA ASN A 178 -39.86 61.54 14.69
C ASN A 178 -39.54 60.04 14.54
N LEU A 179 -38.82 59.65 13.51
CA LEU A 179 -38.47 58.26 13.21
C LEU A 179 -37.17 57.79 13.86
N LYS A 180 -36.63 58.48 14.86
CA LYS A 180 -35.41 58.11 15.56
C LYS A 180 -35.46 56.70 16.13
N PHE A 181 -36.63 56.27 16.63
CA PHE A 181 -36.79 54.89 17.10
C PHE A 181 -36.46 53.84 16.02
N ILE A 182 -36.81 54.10 14.76
CA ILE A 182 -36.54 53.20 13.66
C ILE A 182 -35.04 53.14 13.38
N TRP A 183 -34.37 54.30 13.45
CA TRP A 183 -32.92 54.35 13.36
C TRP A 183 -32.25 53.56 14.50
N ASP A 184 -32.74 53.68 15.72
CA ASP A 184 -32.26 52.91 16.88
C ASP A 184 -32.45 51.42 16.71
N VAL A 185 -33.58 50.95 16.17
CA VAL A 185 -33.85 49.53 15.88
C VAL A 185 -32.85 48.99 14.87
N VAL A 186 -32.59 49.74 13.79
CA VAL A 186 -31.73 49.35 12.70
C VAL A 186 -30.26 49.37 13.13
N SER A 187 -29.83 50.43 13.80
CA SER A 187 -28.43 50.65 14.19
C SER A 187 -27.94 49.72 15.29
N ASN A 188 -28.87 49.32 16.19
CA ASN A 188 -28.56 48.37 17.25
C ASN A 188 -28.68 46.90 16.84
N MET A 189 -29.13 46.63 15.62
CA MET A 189 -29.24 45.27 15.12
C MET A 189 -27.87 44.71 14.73
N LYS A 190 -27.40 43.74 15.49
CA LYS A 190 -26.15 43.02 15.20
C LYS A 190 -26.37 42.03 14.06
N VAL A 191 -25.74 42.32 12.90
CA VAL A 191 -25.77 41.46 11.71
C VAL A 191 -24.34 41.02 11.40
N GLY A 192 -23.88 39.94 12.08
CA GLY A 192 -22.45 39.56 12.00
C GLY A 192 -21.53 40.67 12.55
N GLN A 193 -20.35 40.82 11.95
CA GLN A 193 -19.39 41.89 12.26
C GLN A 193 -19.48 43.06 11.28
N GLY A 194 -19.71 42.77 9.98
CA GLY A 194 -19.73 43.78 8.92
C GLY A 194 -21.07 43.98 8.25
N GLY A 195 -22.10 43.23 8.67
CA GLY A 195 -23.45 43.36 8.13
C GLY A 195 -24.25 44.47 8.81
N HIS A 196 -25.32 44.92 8.17
CA HIS A 196 -26.18 45.97 8.65
C HIS A 196 -27.63 45.79 8.21
N ALA A 197 -28.53 46.46 8.89
CA ALA A 197 -29.93 46.54 8.49
C ALA A 197 -30.26 47.96 8.01
N TYR A 198 -31.25 48.08 7.13
CA TYR A 198 -31.78 49.38 6.70
C TYR A 198 -33.26 49.27 6.32
N VAL A 199 -33.93 50.42 6.30
CA VAL A 199 -35.37 50.50 5.96
C VAL A 199 -35.54 51.42 4.76
N VAL A 200 -36.36 50.97 3.81
CA VAL A 200 -36.78 51.79 2.65
C VAL A 200 -38.28 51.96 2.62
N ASP A 201 -38.74 53.07 2.04
CA ASP A 201 -40.17 53.33 1.80
C ASP A 201 -40.69 52.53 0.58
N ALA A 202 -41.94 52.69 0.25
CA ALA A 202 -42.61 52.07 -0.90
C ALA A 202 -41.96 52.47 -2.24
N ASN A 203 -41.27 53.59 -2.34
CA ASN A 203 -40.61 54.12 -3.53
C ASN A 203 -39.14 53.72 -3.59
N GLY A 204 -38.61 53.00 -2.57
CA GLY A 204 -37.21 52.62 -2.49
C GLY A 204 -36.28 53.67 -1.90
N ARG A 205 -36.82 54.76 -1.27
CA ARG A 205 -36.03 55.75 -0.59
C ARG A 205 -35.59 55.26 0.79
N LEU A 206 -34.36 55.59 1.17
CA LEU A 206 -33.77 55.18 2.43
C LEU A 206 -34.39 55.97 3.60
N ILE A 207 -34.99 55.26 4.55
CA ILE A 207 -35.61 55.84 5.76
C ILE A 207 -34.68 55.76 6.95
N ALA A 208 -34.03 54.61 7.14
CA ALA A 208 -33.13 54.38 8.25
C ALA A 208 -31.96 53.52 7.82
N HIS A 209 -30.75 53.90 8.25
CA HIS A 209 -29.52 53.18 7.99
C HIS A 209 -28.55 53.47 9.14
N PRO A 210 -27.62 52.56 9.51
CA PRO A 210 -26.62 52.84 10.56
C PRO A 210 -25.75 54.07 10.23
N ASP A 211 -25.40 54.24 8.95
CA ASP A 211 -24.80 55.48 8.48
C ASP A 211 -25.90 56.50 8.17
N ILE A 212 -26.08 57.43 9.08
CA ILE A 212 -27.11 58.47 8.98
C ILE A 212 -26.89 59.44 7.81
N SER A 213 -25.63 59.55 7.33
CA SER A 213 -25.30 60.45 6.20
C SER A 213 -26.03 60.05 4.92
N LEU A 214 -26.20 58.73 4.70
CA LEU A 214 -26.95 58.18 3.56
C LEU A 214 -28.44 58.52 3.63
N VAL A 215 -28.98 58.53 4.83
CA VAL A 215 -30.40 58.91 5.08
C VAL A 215 -30.64 60.38 4.85
N LEU A 216 -29.73 61.24 5.34
CA LEU A 216 -29.80 62.70 5.16
C LEU A 216 -29.62 63.15 3.70
N GLN A 217 -28.86 62.39 2.91
CA GLN A 217 -28.69 62.59 1.46
C GLN A 217 -29.95 62.18 0.66
N ASN A 218 -31.01 61.67 1.34
CA ASN A 218 -32.21 61.15 0.72
C ASN A 218 -31.92 60.12 -0.37
N THR A 219 -31.01 59.15 -0.06
CA THR A 219 -30.49 58.18 -1.00
C THR A 219 -31.62 57.33 -1.57
N ASP A 220 -31.66 57.24 -2.91
CA ASP A 220 -32.58 56.38 -3.64
C ASP A 220 -31.98 54.99 -3.85
N MET A 221 -32.55 53.97 -3.22
CA MET A 221 -32.15 52.59 -3.28
C MET A 221 -32.92 51.79 -4.35
N SER A 222 -33.85 52.40 -5.05
CA SER A 222 -34.72 51.72 -6.05
C SER A 222 -33.91 51.10 -7.22
N SER A 223 -32.70 51.62 -7.48
CA SER A 223 -31.79 51.11 -8.49
C SER A 223 -31.10 49.81 -8.10
N LEU A 224 -31.02 49.51 -6.78
CA LEU A 224 -30.39 48.30 -6.29
C LEU A 224 -31.17 47.05 -6.69
N ALA A 225 -30.45 46.03 -7.22
CA ALA A 225 -31.05 44.76 -7.65
C ALA A 225 -31.84 44.09 -6.49
N LEU A 226 -31.37 44.21 -5.24
CA LEU A 226 -32.00 43.69 -4.05
C LEU A 226 -33.34 44.30 -3.79
N VAL A 227 -33.44 45.64 -3.88
CA VAL A 227 -34.68 46.39 -3.66
C VAL A 227 -35.69 46.09 -4.77
N ARG A 228 -35.24 46.06 -6.02
CA ARG A 228 -36.10 45.70 -7.16
C ARG A 228 -36.65 44.28 -7.08
N ALA A 229 -35.77 43.31 -6.74
CA ALA A 229 -36.16 41.93 -6.61
C ALA A 229 -37.19 41.75 -5.46
N SER A 230 -36.98 42.43 -4.34
CA SER A 230 -37.93 42.42 -3.23
C SER A 230 -39.26 43.08 -3.60
N ALA A 231 -39.26 44.15 -4.42
CA ALA A 231 -40.48 44.78 -4.91
C ALA A 231 -41.30 43.86 -5.83
N ALA A 232 -40.61 43.10 -6.68
CA ALA A 232 -41.24 42.16 -7.61
C ALA A 232 -41.91 40.94 -6.92
N GLN A 233 -41.46 40.57 -5.70
CA GLN A 233 -41.98 39.42 -4.99
C GLN A 233 -43.34 39.63 -4.32
N GLY A 234 -43.90 40.86 -4.35
CA GLY A 234 -45.19 41.17 -3.75
C GLY A 234 -45.30 40.96 -2.26
N SER A 235 -46.46 41.25 -1.69
CA SER A 235 -46.74 41.12 -0.25
C SER A 235 -47.18 39.70 0.18
N ASN A 236 -46.81 38.65 -0.55
CA ASN A 236 -47.13 37.30 -0.12
C ASN A 236 -46.26 36.91 1.09
N GLU A 237 -46.82 36.98 2.28
CA GLU A 237 -46.16 36.61 3.55
C GLU A 237 -45.72 35.15 3.59
N ASP A 238 -46.30 34.25 2.80
CA ASP A 238 -46.04 32.80 2.79
C ASP A 238 -45.04 32.33 1.72
N ALA A 239 -44.61 33.20 0.80
CA ALA A 239 -43.63 32.77 -0.19
C ALA A 239 -42.24 32.61 0.46
N PRO A 240 -41.51 31.51 0.20
CA PRO A 240 -40.14 31.36 0.66
C PRO A 240 -39.26 32.42 0.01
N VAL A 241 -39.13 33.59 0.68
CA VAL A 241 -38.20 34.62 0.20
C VAL A 241 -36.79 34.09 0.33
N ALA A 242 -36.28 33.59 -0.77
CA ALA A 242 -34.90 33.19 -0.84
C ALA A 242 -34.01 34.40 -0.58
N ALA A 243 -33.04 34.28 0.30
CA ALA A 243 -32.06 35.34 0.46
C ALA A 243 -31.39 35.61 -0.89
N ILE A 244 -31.40 36.86 -1.30
CA ILE A 244 -30.91 37.30 -2.61
C ILE A 244 -29.46 37.74 -2.45
N THR A 245 -28.58 37.26 -3.30
CA THR A 245 -27.23 37.79 -3.40
C THR A 245 -27.25 39.01 -4.31
N GLY A 246 -26.66 40.11 -3.86
CA GLY A 246 -26.56 41.34 -4.61
C GLY A 246 -25.45 42.23 -4.09
N ARG A 247 -25.44 43.50 -4.56
CA ARG A 247 -24.49 44.49 -4.07
C ARG A 247 -25.21 45.52 -3.20
N ASP A 248 -24.56 45.89 -2.08
CA ASP A 248 -25.00 46.97 -1.22
C ASP A 248 -24.66 48.34 -1.85
N VAL A 249 -25.03 49.41 -1.13
CA VAL A 249 -24.75 50.80 -1.54
C VAL A 249 -23.24 51.09 -1.71
N GLN A 250 -22.43 50.36 -0.99
CA GLN A 250 -20.95 50.48 -1.02
C GLN A 250 -20.33 49.59 -2.11
N GLY A 251 -21.14 48.85 -2.88
CA GLY A 251 -20.66 47.95 -3.95
C GLY A 251 -20.16 46.60 -3.47
N ARG A 252 -20.27 46.28 -2.18
CA ARG A 252 -19.88 44.99 -1.60
C ARG A 252 -20.93 43.91 -1.93
N GLU A 253 -20.49 42.72 -2.22
CA GLU A 253 -21.37 41.58 -2.38
C GLU A 253 -21.97 41.15 -1.02
N VAL A 254 -23.28 41.09 -0.94
CA VAL A 254 -24.02 40.78 0.28
C VAL A 254 -25.06 39.71 0.05
N LEU A 255 -25.33 38.96 1.10
CA LEU A 255 -26.51 38.10 1.24
C LEU A 255 -27.57 38.93 1.95
N SER A 256 -28.68 39.25 1.27
CA SER A 256 -29.75 40.12 1.77
C SER A 256 -31.02 39.33 1.98
N ALA A 257 -31.70 39.61 3.10
CA ALA A 257 -33.07 39.19 3.35
C ALA A 257 -33.92 40.42 3.62
N SER A 258 -35.20 40.38 3.21
CA SER A 258 -36.13 41.48 3.43
C SER A 258 -37.40 41.02 4.10
N ALA A 259 -38.06 41.95 4.80
CA ALA A 259 -39.38 41.79 5.37
C ALA A 259 -40.23 43.05 5.16
N SER A 260 -41.51 42.89 4.88
CA SER A 260 -42.45 43.98 4.68
C SER A 260 -43.04 44.47 6.00
N ILE A 261 -43.21 45.80 6.13
CA ILE A 261 -43.94 46.46 7.21
C ILE A 261 -45.31 46.83 6.64
N GLY A 262 -46.32 45.96 6.87
CA GLY A 262 -47.63 46.06 6.19
C GLY A 262 -48.34 47.38 6.37
N ALA A 263 -48.37 47.92 7.57
CA ALA A 263 -49.08 49.17 7.89
C ALA A 263 -48.50 50.40 7.17
N LEU A 264 -47.21 50.41 6.89
CA LEU A 264 -46.50 51.58 6.33
C LEU A 264 -46.15 51.38 4.84
N GLY A 265 -46.26 50.17 4.32
CA GLY A 265 -45.78 49.83 2.97
C GLY A 265 -44.25 49.87 2.82
N TRP A 266 -43.52 49.87 3.94
CA TRP A 266 -42.05 49.90 3.95
C TRP A 266 -41.45 48.50 3.97
N LYS A 267 -40.14 48.44 3.71
CA LYS A 267 -39.41 47.18 3.78
C LYS A 267 -38.14 47.33 4.61
N VAL A 268 -37.86 46.34 5.43
CA VAL A 268 -36.62 46.18 6.16
C VAL A 268 -35.74 45.23 5.36
N PHE A 269 -34.49 45.60 5.14
CA PHE A 269 -33.44 44.76 4.57
C PHE A 269 -32.41 44.47 5.65
N VAL A 270 -31.84 43.25 5.60
CA VAL A 270 -30.74 42.83 6.46
C VAL A 270 -29.66 42.23 5.57
N ASP A 271 -28.55 42.95 5.46
CA ASP A 271 -27.47 42.64 4.56
C ASP A 271 -26.28 42.08 5.36
N LEU A 272 -25.77 40.93 4.94
CA LEU A 272 -24.57 40.29 5.46
C LEU A 272 -23.51 40.20 4.34
N PRO A 273 -22.27 40.75 4.52
CA PRO A 273 -21.22 40.61 3.52
C PRO A 273 -20.96 39.13 3.17
N LEU A 274 -20.85 38.84 1.87
CA LEU A 274 -20.69 37.48 1.40
C LEU A 274 -19.38 36.85 1.89
N SER A 275 -18.32 37.66 2.07
CA SER A 275 -17.07 37.23 2.66
C SER A 275 -17.23 36.71 4.10
N GLU A 276 -18.11 37.32 4.87
CA GLU A 276 -18.42 36.89 6.23
C GLU A 276 -19.35 35.67 6.23
N ALA A 277 -20.33 35.69 5.34
CA ALA A 277 -21.25 34.55 5.15
C ALA A 277 -20.50 33.27 4.77
N LEU A 278 -19.42 33.39 3.99
CA LEU A 278 -18.60 32.26 3.52
C LEU A 278 -17.42 31.90 4.46
N ALA A 279 -17.16 32.70 5.49
CA ALA A 279 -16.05 32.45 6.43
C ALA A 279 -16.06 31.03 7.05
N PRO A 280 -17.20 30.44 7.45
CA PRO A 280 -17.24 29.04 7.93
C PRO A 280 -16.81 28.03 6.88
N LEU A 281 -17.03 28.31 5.58
CA LEU A 281 -16.62 27.43 4.48
C LEU A 281 -15.10 27.39 4.31
N TYR A 282 -14.39 28.51 4.52
CA TYR A 282 -12.93 28.53 4.50
C TYR A 282 -12.34 27.63 5.59
N SER A 283 -12.92 27.61 6.78
CA SER A 283 -12.47 26.73 7.86
C SER A 283 -12.68 25.25 7.52
N SER A 284 -13.80 24.92 6.85
CA SER A 284 -14.08 23.57 6.36
C SER A 284 -13.11 23.17 5.25
N LEU A 285 -12.80 24.09 4.33
CA LEU A 285 -11.84 23.85 3.24
C LEU A 285 -10.44 23.57 3.79
N VAL A 286 -9.97 24.37 4.76
CA VAL A 286 -8.69 24.13 5.44
C VAL A 286 -8.68 22.74 6.11
N ARG A 287 -9.76 22.36 6.79
CA ARG A 287 -9.90 21.04 7.42
C ARG A 287 -9.80 19.91 6.39
N ILE A 288 -10.50 20.04 5.25
CA ILE A 288 -10.44 19.05 4.15
C ILE A 288 -9.03 18.95 3.60
N VAL A 289 -8.34 20.07 3.36
CA VAL A 289 -6.95 20.07 2.88
C VAL A 289 -6.02 19.38 3.87
N VAL A 290 -6.16 19.66 5.17
CA VAL A 290 -5.36 18.99 6.22
C VAL A 290 -5.63 17.48 6.24
N LEU A 291 -6.88 17.06 6.15
CA LEU A 291 -7.24 15.64 6.09
C LEU A 291 -6.70 14.95 4.83
N LEU A 292 -6.73 15.63 3.68
CA LEU A 292 -6.13 15.15 2.44
C LEU A 292 -4.63 14.94 2.58
N LEU A 293 -3.92 15.92 3.12
CA LEU A 293 -2.46 15.82 3.35
C LEU A 293 -2.12 14.71 4.35
N ALA A 294 -2.90 14.58 5.42
CA ALA A 294 -2.74 13.50 6.39
C ALA A 294 -3.01 12.13 5.76
N GLY A 295 -4.08 11.98 4.99
CA GLY A 295 -4.41 10.76 4.26
C GLY A 295 -3.33 10.37 3.24
N LEU A 296 -2.79 11.34 2.51
CA LEU A 296 -1.69 11.13 1.58
C LEU A 296 -0.42 10.67 2.32
N ALA A 297 -0.08 11.32 3.43
CA ALA A 297 1.08 10.94 4.25
C ALA A 297 0.93 9.50 4.80
N ILE A 298 -0.25 9.13 5.29
CA ILE A 298 -0.55 7.77 5.77
C ILE A 298 -0.44 6.77 4.61
N SER A 299 -0.97 7.08 3.43
CA SER A 299 -0.87 6.22 2.24
C SER A 299 0.57 6.00 1.80
N ILE A 300 1.39 7.04 1.80
CA ILE A 300 2.82 6.93 1.48
C ILE A 300 3.52 6.06 2.53
N LEU A 301 3.27 6.28 3.82
CA LEU A 301 3.85 5.48 4.90
C LEU A 301 3.43 4.00 4.80
N ALA A 302 2.14 3.74 4.58
CA ALA A 302 1.61 2.39 4.36
C ALA A 302 2.25 1.71 3.15
N SER A 303 2.46 2.44 2.04
CA SER A 303 3.16 1.94 0.86
C SER A 303 4.61 1.58 1.16
N ILE A 304 5.33 2.40 1.92
CA ILE A 304 6.72 2.11 2.33
C ILE A 304 6.78 0.86 3.21
N VAL A 305 5.86 0.73 4.17
CA VAL A 305 5.76 -0.45 5.04
C VAL A 305 5.45 -1.71 4.23
N LEU A 306 4.49 -1.63 3.29
CA LEU A 306 4.13 -2.74 2.41
C LEU A 306 5.31 -3.20 1.56
N VAL A 307 6.09 -2.24 1.00
CA VAL A 307 7.31 -2.55 0.23
C VAL A 307 8.33 -3.29 1.09
N ARG A 308 8.61 -2.77 2.27
CA ARG A 308 9.62 -3.35 3.17
C ARG A 308 9.19 -4.72 3.70
N ARG A 309 7.91 -4.91 4.04
CA ARG A 309 7.42 -6.16 4.63
C ARG A 309 7.03 -7.25 3.64
N MET A 310 6.57 -6.89 2.44
CA MET A 310 6.08 -7.89 1.47
C MET A 310 6.93 -7.96 0.20
N ILE A 311 7.20 -6.83 -0.44
CA ILE A 311 7.80 -6.83 -1.78
C ILE A 311 9.29 -7.13 -1.73
N ALA A 312 10.03 -6.55 -0.79
CA ALA A 312 11.46 -6.78 -0.67
C ALA A 312 11.79 -8.26 -0.35
N PRO A 313 11.12 -8.92 0.63
CA PRO A 313 11.30 -10.36 0.88
C PRO A 313 10.96 -11.24 -0.33
N ILE A 314 9.89 -10.95 -1.06
CA ILE A 314 9.52 -11.69 -2.27
C ILE A 314 10.62 -11.60 -3.33
N HIS A 315 11.21 -10.42 -3.53
CA HIS A 315 12.35 -10.26 -4.44
C HIS A 315 13.58 -11.04 -3.97
N SER A 316 13.86 -11.08 -2.67
CA SER A 316 14.94 -11.88 -2.09
C SER A 316 14.72 -13.37 -2.34
N LEU A 317 13.50 -13.87 -2.15
CA LEU A 317 13.12 -15.25 -2.46
C LEU A 317 13.29 -15.54 -3.95
N GLN A 318 12.80 -14.67 -4.84
CA GLN A 318 12.93 -14.83 -6.29
C GLN A 318 14.40 -14.86 -6.74
N ALA A 319 15.21 -13.93 -6.24
CA ALA A 319 16.63 -13.85 -6.57
C ALA A 319 17.40 -15.05 -6.00
N GLY A 320 17.06 -15.50 -4.79
CA GLY A 320 17.63 -16.69 -4.17
C GLY A 320 17.28 -17.96 -4.95
N ALA A 321 16.02 -18.14 -5.29
CA ALA A 321 15.55 -19.28 -6.08
C ALA A 321 16.21 -19.33 -7.48
N ALA A 322 16.40 -18.17 -8.12
CA ALA A 322 17.08 -18.10 -9.41
C ALA A 322 18.57 -18.49 -9.31
N ARG A 323 19.27 -18.11 -8.23
CA ARG A 323 20.67 -18.49 -7.99
C ARG A 323 20.80 -19.97 -7.68
N ILE A 324 19.91 -20.52 -6.85
CA ILE A 324 19.86 -21.97 -6.58
C ILE A 324 19.61 -22.75 -7.88
N GLY A 325 18.68 -22.29 -8.72
CA GLY A 325 18.41 -22.88 -10.03
C GLY A 325 19.57 -22.77 -11.02
N ALA A 326 20.48 -21.81 -10.85
CA ALA A 326 21.71 -21.67 -11.60
C ALA A 326 22.88 -22.52 -11.04
N GLY A 327 22.65 -23.30 -9.98
CA GLY A 327 23.63 -24.21 -9.41
C GLY A 327 24.35 -23.70 -8.15
N ALA A 328 24.05 -22.52 -7.64
CA ALA A 328 24.66 -22.00 -6.41
C ALA A 328 23.98 -22.60 -5.17
N LEU A 329 24.28 -23.84 -4.85
CA LEU A 329 23.67 -24.59 -3.75
C LEU A 329 24.26 -24.27 -2.37
N ASP A 330 25.33 -23.49 -2.31
CA ASP A 330 25.99 -23.04 -1.08
C ASP A 330 25.32 -21.80 -0.47
N GLN A 331 24.42 -21.13 -1.21
CA GLN A 331 23.76 -19.90 -0.77
C GLN A 331 22.45 -20.18 -0.05
N ARG A 332 22.22 -19.40 1.01
CA ARG A 332 20.96 -19.43 1.75
C ARG A 332 20.13 -18.17 1.46
N ILE A 333 18.83 -18.34 1.48
CA ILE A 333 17.87 -17.25 1.33
C ILE A 333 17.54 -16.75 2.73
N GLU A 334 17.90 -15.50 3.04
CA GLU A 334 17.59 -14.87 4.32
C GLU A 334 16.34 -14.00 4.17
N VAL A 335 15.27 -14.40 4.84
CA VAL A 335 14.00 -13.67 4.94
C VAL A 335 13.57 -13.68 6.40
N ASN A 336 13.55 -12.50 7.03
CA ASN A 336 13.20 -12.31 8.44
C ASN A 336 11.93 -11.46 8.55
N THR A 337 10.79 -12.01 8.14
CA THR A 337 9.50 -11.30 8.16
C THR A 337 8.60 -11.72 9.30
N GLY A 338 8.84 -12.89 9.93
CA GLY A 338 8.03 -13.47 10.99
C GLY A 338 6.67 -14.01 10.53
N ASP A 339 6.51 -14.26 9.22
CA ASP A 339 5.28 -14.73 8.59
C ASP A 339 5.52 -15.90 7.63
N GLU A 340 4.56 -16.20 6.77
CA GLU A 340 4.62 -17.29 5.79
C GLU A 340 5.78 -17.13 4.79
N LEU A 341 6.25 -15.91 4.54
CA LEU A 341 7.39 -15.66 3.64
C LEU A 341 8.70 -16.15 4.25
N GLN A 342 8.87 -16.02 5.56
CA GLN A 342 10.01 -16.58 6.27
C GLN A 342 9.99 -18.10 6.21
N THR A 343 8.82 -18.70 6.52
CA THR A 343 8.63 -20.16 6.44
C THR A 343 8.96 -20.68 5.04
N LEU A 344 8.53 -19.97 3.99
CA LEU A 344 8.86 -20.31 2.61
C LEU A 344 10.36 -20.25 2.33
N GLY A 345 11.05 -19.23 2.84
CA GLY A 345 12.51 -19.12 2.75
C GLY A 345 13.24 -20.29 3.40
N GLU A 346 12.78 -20.70 4.59
CA GLU A 346 13.32 -21.85 5.32
C GLU A 346 13.08 -23.17 4.56
N GLU A 347 11.91 -23.34 3.92
CA GLU A 347 11.63 -24.51 3.09
C GLU A 347 12.53 -24.55 1.84
N PHE A 348 12.76 -23.40 1.19
CA PHE A 348 13.71 -23.31 0.09
C PHE A 348 15.12 -23.70 0.53
N ASN A 349 15.57 -23.23 1.70
CA ASN A 349 16.89 -23.57 2.23
C ASN A 349 16.99 -25.07 2.54
N ARG A 350 15.97 -25.69 3.13
CA ARG A 350 15.90 -27.15 3.35
C ARG A 350 15.93 -27.94 2.05
N MET A 351 15.23 -27.47 1.04
CA MET A 351 15.26 -28.12 -0.28
C MET A 351 16.67 -28.02 -0.90
N THR A 352 17.33 -26.87 -0.78
CA THR A 352 18.69 -26.66 -1.28
C THR A 352 19.70 -27.60 -0.58
N GLU A 353 19.60 -27.76 0.73
CA GLU A 353 20.42 -28.65 1.52
C GLU A 353 20.29 -30.12 1.08
N ARG A 354 19.04 -30.59 0.92
CA ARG A 354 18.79 -31.95 0.39
C ARG A 354 19.33 -32.13 -1.04
N LEU A 355 19.22 -31.08 -1.86
CA LEU A 355 19.73 -31.12 -3.23
C LEU A 355 21.25 -31.21 -3.23
N GLN A 356 21.94 -30.42 -2.39
CA GLN A 356 23.38 -30.44 -2.22
C GLN A 356 23.89 -31.81 -1.72
N GLU A 357 23.22 -32.38 -0.71
CA GLU A 357 23.53 -33.74 -0.22
C GLU A 357 23.34 -34.79 -1.32
N SER A 358 22.31 -34.66 -2.14
CA SER A 358 22.07 -35.57 -3.27
C SER A 358 23.16 -35.45 -4.34
N TYR A 359 23.56 -34.23 -4.67
CA TYR A 359 24.64 -34.01 -5.65
C TYR A 359 25.99 -34.57 -5.18
N THR A 360 26.38 -34.27 -3.94
CA THR A 360 27.63 -34.79 -3.35
C THR A 360 27.59 -36.31 -3.23
N GLY A 361 26.44 -36.88 -2.88
CA GLY A 361 26.24 -38.32 -2.86
C GLY A 361 26.31 -38.95 -4.23
N LEU A 362 25.80 -38.27 -5.26
CA LEU A 362 25.87 -38.76 -6.64
C LEU A 362 27.30 -38.69 -7.20
N GLU A 363 28.03 -37.59 -6.97
CA GLU A 363 29.43 -37.44 -7.38
C GLU A 363 30.28 -38.55 -6.78
N ARG A 364 30.19 -38.85 -5.49
CA ARG A 364 30.90 -39.92 -4.84
C ARG A 364 30.56 -41.28 -5.46
N LYS A 365 29.28 -41.54 -5.77
CA LYS A 365 28.83 -42.78 -6.37
C LYS A 365 29.33 -42.94 -7.80
N VAL A 366 29.41 -41.85 -8.54
CA VAL A 366 30.00 -41.84 -9.90
C VAL A 366 31.51 -42.15 -9.84
N GLU A 367 32.22 -41.50 -8.90
CA GLU A 367 33.66 -41.72 -8.72
C GLU A 367 33.97 -43.18 -8.32
N GLU A 368 33.18 -43.75 -7.37
CA GLU A 368 33.29 -45.14 -6.95
C GLU A 368 33.00 -46.09 -8.12
N ARG A 369 31.95 -45.89 -8.89
CA ARG A 369 31.62 -46.70 -10.05
C ARG A 369 32.63 -46.60 -11.18
N THR A 370 33.20 -45.42 -11.38
CA THR A 370 34.24 -45.22 -12.40
C THR A 370 35.50 -45.97 -12.03
N ARG A 371 35.86 -45.97 -10.75
CA ARG A 371 37.00 -46.73 -10.25
C ARG A 371 36.82 -48.25 -10.40
N ASP A 372 35.64 -48.78 -9.99
CA ASP A 372 35.30 -50.19 -10.09
C ASP A 372 35.34 -50.67 -11.58
N LEU A 373 34.83 -49.82 -12.47
CA LEU A 373 34.82 -50.13 -13.90
C LEU A 373 36.23 -50.16 -14.49
N SER A 374 37.08 -49.21 -14.08
CA SER A 374 38.49 -49.17 -14.53
C SER A 374 39.26 -50.44 -14.11
N GLU A 375 39.12 -50.86 -12.84
CA GLU A 375 39.75 -52.08 -12.30
C GLU A 375 39.27 -53.34 -13.05
N SER A 376 37.96 -53.44 -13.35
CA SER A 376 37.41 -54.54 -14.11
C SER A 376 37.92 -54.61 -15.56
N LEU A 377 38.09 -53.45 -16.21
CA LEU A 377 38.60 -53.35 -17.57
C LEU A 377 40.06 -53.81 -17.67
N GLU A 378 40.90 -53.42 -16.71
CA GLU A 378 42.31 -53.84 -16.67
C GLU A 378 42.41 -55.38 -16.55
N GLN A 379 41.62 -55.98 -15.68
CA GLN A 379 41.57 -57.41 -15.49
C GLN A 379 41.13 -58.16 -16.76
N GLN A 380 40.10 -57.64 -17.44
CA GLN A 380 39.58 -58.25 -18.68
C GLN A 380 40.60 -58.14 -19.82
N THR A 381 41.29 -57.00 -19.91
CA THR A 381 42.33 -56.79 -20.94
C THR A 381 43.48 -57.75 -20.75
N ALA A 382 43.99 -57.94 -19.52
CA ALA A 382 45.08 -58.86 -19.22
C ALA A 382 44.72 -60.32 -19.57
N THR A 383 43.49 -60.75 -19.27
CA THR A 383 43.04 -62.09 -19.61
C THR A 383 42.97 -62.28 -21.14
N SER A 384 42.46 -61.28 -21.85
CA SER A 384 42.38 -61.34 -23.34
C SER A 384 43.71 -61.41 -24.02
N GLU A 385 44.72 -60.71 -23.55
CA GLU A 385 46.07 -60.73 -24.12
C GLU A 385 46.79 -62.10 -23.98
N ILE A 386 46.58 -62.82 -22.85
CA ILE A 386 47.11 -64.18 -22.66
C ILE A 386 46.47 -65.14 -23.64
N LEU A 387 45.12 -65.07 -23.79
CA LEU A 387 44.40 -65.88 -24.75
C LEU A 387 44.91 -65.67 -26.20
N GLN A 388 45.25 -64.43 -26.53
CA GLN A 388 45.82 -64.09 -27.83
C GLN A 388 47.24 -64.76 -28.06
N VAL A 389 48.12 -64.72 -27.04
CA VAL A 389 49.42 -65.35 -27.08
C VAL A 389 49.32 -66.89 -27.21
N ILE A 390 48.41 -67.52 -26.46
CA ILE A 390 48.08 -68.92 -26.53
C ILE A 390 47.64 -69.33 -27.97
N SER A 391 46.83 -68.48 -28.59
CA SER A 391 46.28 -68.74 -29.92
C SER A 391 47.35 -68.56 -31.04
N SER A 392 48.34 -67.71 -30.86
CA SER A 392 49.30 -67.35 -31.85
C SER A 392 50.57 -68.28 -31.89
N SER A 393 50.80 -69.11 -30.84
CA SER A 393 51.96 -69.94 -30.70
C SER A 393 51.64 -71.43 -30.46
N PRO A 394 51.03 -72.17 -31.41
CA PRO A 394 50.51 -73.52 -31.18
C PRO A 394 51.57 -74.61 -31.05
N THR A 395 52.85 -74.32 -31.42
CA THR A 395 53.94 -75.32 -31.46
C THR A 395 55.04 -75.12 -30.43
N ASP A 396 55.18 -73.89 -29.88
CA ASP A 396 56.23 -73.55 -28.91
C ASP A 396 55.57 -73.08 -27.58
N LEU A 397 55.94 -73.77 -26.51
CA LEU A 397 55.43 -73.48 -25.17
C LEU A 397 56.14 -72.31 -24.51
N THR A 398 57.34 -72.01 -24.89
CA THR A 398 58.21 -71.00 -24.22
C THR A 398 57.57 -69.61 -24.22
N PRO A 399 57.10 -69.03 -25.38
CA PRO A 399 56.52 -67.69 -25.38
C PRO A 399 55.23 -67.55 -24.52
N VAL A 400 54.47 -68.63 -24.40
CA VAL A 400 53.23 -68.62 -23.62
C VAL A 400 53.58 -68.66 -22.13
N LEU A 401 54.52 -69.52 -21.71
CA LEU A 401 54.89 -69.57 -20.28
C LEU A 401 55.62 -68.26 -19.83
N ASP A 402 56.44 -67.68 -20.73
CA ASP A 402 57.06 -66.36 -20.47
C ASP A 402 56.00 -65.28 -20.30
N ALA A 403 55.00 -65.24 -21.16
CA ALA A 403 53.90 -64.26 -21.02
C ALA A 403 53.08 -64.49 -19.71
N VAL A 404 52.84 -65.75 -19.34
CA VAL A 404 52.20 -66.05 -18.07
C VAL A 404 53.04 -65.60 -16.88
N ALA A 405 54.38 -65.82 -16.91
CA ALA A 405 55.29 -65.38 -15.86
C ALA A 405 55.32 -63.84 -15.73
N ASP A 406 55.45 -63.13 -16.86
CA ASP A 406 55.50 -61.67 -16.93
C ASP A 406 54.17 -61.06 -16.34
N ARG A 407 53.02 -61.57 -16.81
CA ARG A 407 51.72 -61.07 -16.36
C ARG A 407 51.42 -61.38 -14.88
N ALA A 408 51.75 -62.61 -14.45
CA ALA A 408 51.59 -63.02 -13.06
C ALA A 408 52.40 -62.14 -12.11
N ALA A 409 53.69 -61.85 -12.48
CA ALA A 409 54.51 -60.94 -11.69
C ALA A 409 53.93 -59.51 -11.62
N ARG A 410 53.61 -58.93 -12.78
CA ARG A 410 53.14 -57.55 -12.88
C ARG A 410 51.79 -57.35 -12.16
N LEU A 411 50.76 -58.17 -12.45
CA LEU A 411 49.45 -57.99 -11.93
C LEU A 411 49.34 -58.39 -10.45
N CYS A 412 50.12 -59.33 -9.98
CA CYS A 412 50.23 -59.64 -8.57
C CYS A 412 51.24 -58.73 -7.84
N ALA A 413 51.82 -57.72 -8.52
CA ALA A 413 52.87 -56.85 -7.98
C ALA A 413 53.99 -57.66 -7.25
N ALA A 414 54.42 -58.74 -7.86
CA ALA A 414 55.56 -59.56 -7.39
C ALA A 414 56.86 -59.06 -8.01
N ASN A 415 57.96 -59.31 -7.35
CA ASN A 415 59.27 -58.95 -7.88
C ASN A 415 59.70 -59.88 -8.98
N ASP A 416 59.30 -61.16 -8.90
CA ASP A 416 59.59 -62.15 -9.96
C ASP A 416 58.48 -63.23 -10.04
N ALA A 417 58.49 -63.97 -11.11
CA ALA A 417 57.66 -65.16 -11.30
C ALA A 417 58.49 -66.23 -12.03
N GLN A 418 58.26 -67.47 -11.63
CA GLN A 418 58.91 -68.61 -12.23
C GLN A 418 57.84 -69.71 -12.49
N VAL A 419 57.94 -70.30 -13.67
CA VAL A 419 57.11 -71.43 -14.02
C VAL A 419 57.99 -72.66 -14.12
N PHE A 420 57.68 -73.69 -13.35
CA PHE A 420 58.38 -74.93 -13.35
C PHE A 420 57.46 -76.07 -13.86
N LEU A 421 58.03 -76.99 -14.62
CA LEU A 421 57.41 -78.23 -15.08
C LEU A 421 58.00 -79.45 -14.34
N VAL A 422 57.14 -80.40 -14.07
CA VAL A 422 57.50 -81.67 -13.41
C VAL A 422 58.23 -82.60 -14.43
N GLU A 423 59.44 -82.98 -14.14
CA GLU A 423 60.21 -84.00 -14.86
C GLU A 423 60.65 -85.11 -13.89
N GLY A 424 59.86 -86.16 -13.84
CA GLY A 424 60.09 -87.24 -12.88
C GLY A 424 60.00 -86.81 -11.45
N ILE A 425 61.10 -86.82 -10.68
CA ILE A 425 61.15 -86.38 -9.28
C ILE A 425 61.69 -84.95 -9.11
N ALA A 426 61.92 -84.23 -10.21
CA ALA A 426 62.48 -82.89 -10.21
C ALA A 426 61.55 -81.86 -10.87
N LEU A 427 61.74 -80.60 -10.51
CA LEU A 427 61.14 -79.42 -11.14
C LEU A 427 62.19 -78.78 -12.06
N ARG A 428 61.85 -78.62 -13.33
CA ARG A 428 62.66 -77.95 -14.32
C ARG A 428 62.03 -76.56 -14.59
N LEU A 429 62.90 -75.55 -14.61
CA LEU A 429 62.48 -74.21 -14.99
C LEU A 429 62.02 -74.15 -16.43
N ALA A 430 60.84 -73.69 -16.71
CA ALA A 430 60.31 -73.54 -18.07
C ALA A 430 60.21 -72.10 -18.51
N ALA A 431 59.97 -71.16 -17.59
CA ALA A 431 59.90 -69.73 -17.84
C ALA A 431 60.25 -68.94 -16.56
N ALA A 432 60.82 -67.73 -16.72
CA ALA A 432 61.12 -66.86 -15.60
C ALA A 432 60.99 -65.38 -16.00
N TYR A 433 60.45 -64.60 -15.08
CA TYR A 433 60.38 -63.14 -15.20
C TYR A 433 60.85 -62.48 -13.91
N GLY A 434 61.67 -61.43 -14.04
CA GLY A 434 62.16 -60.62 -12.94
C GLY A 434 63.64 -60.74 -12.63
N PRO A 435 64.12 -59.89 -11.72
CA PRO A 435 65.59 -59.75 -11.49
C PRO A 435 66.18 -60.78 -10.49
N MET A 436 65.34 -61.60 -9.87
CA MET A 436 65.83 -62.53 -8.82
C MET A 436 66.56 -63.73 -9.48
N PRO A 437 67.63 -64.20 -8.84
CA PRO A 437 68.31 -65.34 -9.36
C PRO A 437 67.42 -66.59 -9.47
N VAL A 438 67.65 -67.39 -10.53
CA VAL A 438 66.83 -68.57 -10.82
C VAL A 438 67.65 -69.87 -10.57
N VAL A 439 66.90 -70.85 -10.08
CA VAL A 439 67.45 -72.22 -9.98
C VAL A 439 66.86 -73.06 -11.10
N SER A 440 67.67 -73.58 -11.99
CA SER A 440 67.18 -74.24 -13.20
C SER A 440 66.52 -75.59 -12.96
N ASN A 441 67.00 -76.35 -11.92
CA ASN A 441 66.54 -77.66 -11.63
C ASN A 441 66.64 -77.97 -10.11
N PHE A 442 65.61 -78.48 -9.50
CA PHE A 442 65.66 -78.98 -8.09
C PHE A 442 64.65 -80.09 -7.82
N THR A 443 64.97 -80.96 -6.87
CA THR A 443 64.14 -82.14 -6.52
C THR A 443 62.82 -81.65 -5.84
N ILE A 444 61.71 -82.29 -6.13
CA ILE A 444 60.42 -82.02 -5.50
C ILE A 444 60.51 -82.46 -4.02
N ARG A 445 60.45 -81.46 -3.11
CA ARG A 445 60.54 -81.69 -1.67
C ARG A 445 59.40 -80.97 -0.96
N ARG A 446 58.91 -81.57 0.11
CA ARG A 446 57.81 -81.02 0.85
C ARG A 446 58.16 -79.76 1.64
N ASP A 447 59.41 -79.60 1.99
CA ASP A 447 59.97 -78.46 2.70
C ASP A 447 60.28 -77.27 1.80
N VAL A 448 59.91 -77.35 0.51
CA VAL A 448 60.05 -76.24 -0.50
C VAL A 448 58.62 -75.81 -0.93
N VAL A 449 58.32 -74.50 -0.97
CA VAL A 449 57.00 -73.93 -1.30
C VAL A 449 56.48 -74.48 -2.64
N SER A 450 57.28 -74.45 -3.70
CA SER A 450 56.87 -75.00 -4.99
C SER A 450 56.69 -76.53 -4.99
N GLY A 451 57.55 -77.25 -4.28
CA GLY A 451 57.42 -78.71 -4.09
C GLY A 451 56.18 -79.08 -3.28
N ARG A 452 55.85 -78.35 -2.24
CA ARG A 452 54.69 -78.55 -1.43
C ARG A 452 53.43 -78.29 -2.27
N ALA A 453 53.38 -77.18 -3.05
CA ALA A 453 52.24 -76.91 -3.94
C ALA A 453 51.97 -78.09 -4.93
N ILE A 454 53.00 -78.73 -5.46
CA ILE A 454 52.94 -79.91 -6.34
C ILE A 454 52.34 -81.12 -5.54
N LEU A 455 52.94 -81.42 -4.37
CA LEU A 455 52.56 -82.63 -3.58
C LEU A 455 51.16 -82.55 -3.01
N ASP A 456 50.80 -81.35 -2.50
CA ASP A 456 49.50 -81.10 -1.88
C ASP A 456 48.37 -80.68 -2.87
N ARG A 457 48.79 -80.41 -4.12
CA ARG A 457 47.90 -79.95 -5.23
C ARG A 457 47.01 -78.76 -4.85
N CYS A 458 47.59 -77.87 -4.07
CA CYS A 458 46.92 -76.66 -3.60
C CYS A 458 47.84 -75.46 -3.66
N VAL A 459 47.26 -74.26 -3.70
CA VAL A 459 47.97 -73.01 -3.62
C VAL A 459 48.64 -72.88 -2.23
N ILE A 460 49.92 -72.60 -2.21
CA ILE A 460 50.70 -72.36 -0.97
C ILE A 460 51.14 -70.94 -0.96
N HIS A 461 50.65 -70.20 0.08
CA HIS A 461 50.97 -68.80 0.29
C HIS A 461 51.71 -68.63 1.64
N ILE A 462 52.96 -68.11 1.58
CA ILE A 462 53.78 -67.86 2.73
C ILE A 462 54.08 -66.38 2.84
N SER A 463 53.64 -65.81 3.96
CA SER A 463 53.79 -64.37 4.18
C SER A 463 55.27 -63.96 4.41
N ASP A 464 55.96 -64.75 5.17
CA ASP A 464 57.40 -64.56 5.42
C ASP A 464 58.14 -65.95 5.47
N VAL A 465 58.77 -66.31 4.41
CA VAL A 465 59.46 -67.60 4.31
C VAL A 465 60.57 -67.78 5.35
N LEU A 466 61.29 -66.75 5.74
CA LEU A 466 62.34 -66.81 6.73
C LEU A 466 61.80 -66.96 8.19
N ALA A 467 60.55 -66.62 8.43
CA ALA A 467 59.92 -66.76 9.73
C ALA A 467 59.29 -68.16 9.93
N GLU A 468 59.15 -68.98 8.90
CA GLU A 468 58.55 -70.29 8.97
C GLU A 468 59.39 -71.30 9.74
N SER A 469 58.78 -72.41 10.16
CA SER A 469 59.46 -73.50 10.86
C SER A 469 60.45 -74.22 9.89
N ASP A 470 61.66 -74.51 10.36
CA ASP A 470 62.67 -75.30 9.62
C ASP A 470 62.21 -76.71 9.31
N ALA A 471 61.33 -77.27 10.20
CA ALA A 471 60.75 -78.56 10.01
C ALA A 471 59.77 -78.61 8.82
N GLU A 472 59.11 -77.48 8.53
CA GLU A 472 58.05 -77.39 7.52
C GLU A 472 58.55 -76.81 6.19
N PHE A 473 59.42 -75.77 6.28
CA PHE A 473 59.90 -75.02 5.09
C PHE A 473 61.40 -74.77 5.12
N GLY A 474 62.20 -75.67 5.73
CA GLY A 474 63.67 -75.51 5.81
C GLY A 474 64.36 -75.32 4.42
N GLY A 475 63.99 -76.14 3.42
CA GLY A 475 64.48 -75.97 2.11
C GLY A 475 64.12 -74.65 1.42
N SER A 476 62.90 -74.13 1.71
CA SER A 476 62.50 -72.79 1.21
C SER A 476 63.27 -71.68 1.89
N LYS A 477 63.56 -71.80 3.18
CA LYS A 477 64.38 -70.79 3.92
C LYS A 477 65.76 -70.69 3.31
N ASP A 478 66.40 -71.81 2.99
CA ASP A 478 67.72 -71.84 2.37
C ASP A 478 67.72 -71.11 0.98
N TYR A 479 66.66 -71.34 0.21
CA TYR A 479 66.48 -70.63 -1.07
C TYR A 479 66.18 -69.15 -0.82
N ALA A 480 65.26 -68.79 0.15
CA ALA A 480 64.94 -67.42 0.45
C ALA A 480 66.14 -66.61 0.91
N ALA A 481 66.98 -67.18 1.76
CA ALA A 481 68.18 -66.54 2.22
C ALA A 481 69.23 -66.33 1.07
N SER A 482 69.34 -67.29 0.18
CA SER A 482 70.34 -67.24 -0.92
C SER A 482 69.84 -66.36 -2.08
N LEU A 483 68.54 -66.34 -2.39
CA LEU A 483 67.95 -65.68 -3.55
C LEU A 483 67.33 -64.34 -3.21
N GLY A 484 67.20 -63.96 -1.94
CA GLY A 484 66.79 -62.63 -1.48
C GLY A 484 65.29 -62.38 -1.52
N TYR A 485 64.45 -63.39 -1.29
CA TYR A 485 63.00 -63.19 -1.19
C TYR A 485 62.44 -63.47 0.23
N ARG A 486 61.28 -62.85 0.55
CA ARG A 486 60.64 -62.99 1.83
C ARG A 486 59.26 -63.59 1.71
N THR A 487 58.42 -63.13 0.80
CA THR A 487 57.09 -63.61 0.55
C THR A 487 57.05 -64.47 -0.66
N ALA A 488 56.36 -65.62 -0.62
CA ALA A 488 56.20 -66.55 -1.73
C ALA A 488 54.77 -67.02 -1.90
N LEU A 489 54.34 -67.15 -3.14
CA LEU A 489 53.00 -67.71 -3.47
C LEU A 489 53.25 -68.70 -4.64
N ALA A 490 52.84 -69.92 -4.45
CA ALA A 490 52.97 -70.98 -5.46
C ALA A 490 51.57 -71.54 -5.79
N ALA A 491 51.23 -71.58 -7.08
CA ALA A 491 50.04 -72.22 -7.63
C ALA A 491 50.38 -73.39 -8.49
N PRO A 492 49.89 -74.59 -8.19
CA PRO A 492 50.17 -75.79 -8.98
C PRO A 492 49.46 -75.73 -10.31
N LEU A 493 50.11 -76.22 -11.39
CA LEU A 493 49.51 -76.47 -12.68
C LEU A 493 48.81 -77.81 -12.67
N ILE A 494 47.54 -77.84 -12.47
CA ILE A 494 46.74 -79.09 -12.28
C ILE A 494 46.13 -79.53 -13.60
N ARG A 495 46.51 -80.75 -14.05
CA ARG A 495 45.96 -81.42 -15.22
C ARG A 495 45.31 -82.77 -14.83
N LYS A 496 44.05 -82.95 -15.05
CA LYS A 496 43.28 -84.16 -14.71
C LYS A 496 43.54 -84.68 -13.29
N GLY A 497 43.69 -83.75 -12.34
CA GLY A 497 43.96 -84.06 -10.95
C GLY A 497 45.43 -84.30 -10.57
N GLU A 498 46.31 -84.23 -11.50
CA GLU A 498 47.78 -84.31 -11.25
C GLU A 498 48.46 -82.96 -11.47
N ALA A 499 49.48 -82.65 -10.67
CA ALA A 499 50.28 -81.45 -10.80
C ALA A 499 51.37 -81.69 -11.82
N ILE A 500 51.28 -80.97 -12.96
CA ILE A 500 52.28 -81.07 -14.09
C ILE A 500 53.32 -79.98 -14.00
N GLY A 501 53.18 -79.02 -13.06
CA GLY A 501 54.07 -77.90 -12.85
C GLY A 501 53.60 -77.01 -11.75
N VAL A 502 54.25 -75.84 -11.58
CA VAL A 502 53.93 -74.82 -10.60
C VAL A 502 54.31 -73.45 -11.09
N ILE A 503 53.50 -72.46 -10.85
CA ILE A 503 53.87 -71.05 -10.95
C ILE A 503 54.24 -70.56 -9.56
N LEU A 504 55.39 -70.02 -9.39
CA LEU A 504 55.93 -69.42 -8.18
C LEU A 504 56.14 -67.93 -8.38
N ILE A 505 55.49 -67.07 -7.58
CA ILE A 505 55.74 -65.64 -7.53
C ILE A 505 56.34 -65.26 -6.18
N ARG A 506 57.29 -64.29 -6.18
CA ARG A 506 58.01 -63.95 -4.96
C ARG A 506 58.13 -62.44 -4.79
N ARG A 507 58.25 -62.01 -3.54
CA ARG A 507 58.57 -60.64 -3.15
C ARG A 507 59.84 -60.59 -2.27
N ALA A 508 60.67 -59.59 -2.50
CA ALA A 508 61.88 -59.37 -1.70
C ALA A 508 61.57 -58.90 -0.29
N GLU A 509 60.36 -58.36 -0.10
CA GLU A 509 59.86 -57.82 1.17
C GLU A 509 58.75 -58.69 1.76
N VAL A 510 58.49 -58.52 3.09
CA VAL A 510 57.37 -59.18 3.76
C VAL A 510 56.12 -58.42 3.40
N ARG A 511 55.40 -58.79 2.38
CA ARG A 511 54.16 -58.21 1.91
C ARG A 511 53.25 -59.31 1.36
N PRO A 512 52.36 -59.85 2.16
CA PRO A 512 51.45 -60.91 1.73
C PRO A 512 50.65 -60.55 0.48
N PHE A 513 50.30 -61.54 -0.30
CA PHE A 513 49.43 -61.40 -1.45
C PHE A 513 47.96 -61.37 -0.97
N SER A 514 47.17 -60.49 -1.55
CA SER A 514 45.72 -60.42 -1.26
C SER A 514 44.98 -61.63 -1.85
N ASP A 515 43.78 -61.88 -1.34
CA ASP A 515 42.93 -62.97 -1.85
C ASP A 515 42.65 -62.82 -3.35
N LYS A 516 42.49 -61.60 -3.83
CA LYS A 516 42.32 -61.27 -5.25
C LYS A 516 43.59 -61.68 -6.05
N GLN A 517 44.77 -61.45 -5.51
CA GLN A 517 46.04 -61.82 -6.17
C GLN A 517 46.29 -63.33 -6.16
N VAL A 518 45.88 -64.00 -5.10
CA VAL A 518 45.88 -65.47 -5.02
C VAL A 518 44.95 -66.09 -6.07
N GLU A 519 43.72 -65.57 -6.23
CA GLU A 519 42.76 -66.03 -7.21
C GLU A 519 43.23 -65.73 -8.66
N LEU A 520 43.88 -64.58 -8.84
CA LEU A 520 44.46 -64.22 -10.12
C LEU A 520 45.63 -65.16 -10.53
N LEU A 521 46.54 -65.50 -9.58
CA LEU A 521 47.58 -66.47 -9.85
C LEU A 521 47.03 -67.88 -10.19
N ARG A 522 45.93 -68.29 -9.54
CA ARG A 522 45.24 -69.53 -9.86
C ARG A 522 44.69 -69.47 -11.30
N THR A 523 44.10 -68.36 -11.71
CA THR A 523 43.64 -68.17 -13.09
C THR A 523 44.78 -68.31 -14.08
N PHE A 524 45.95 -67.73 -13.80
CA PHE A 524 47.15 -67.90 -14.64
C PHE A 524 47.69 -69.31 -14.66
N ALA A 525 47.63 -70.02 -13.56
CA ALA A 525 47.98 -71.42 -13.51
C ALA A 525 47.05 -72.29 -14.41
N ASP A 526 45.74 -72.04 -14.35
CA ASP A 526 44.75 -72.71 -15.21
C ASP A 526 45.04 -72.42 -16.72
N GLN A 527 45.31 -71.14 -17.05
CA GLN A 527 45.68 -70.77 -18.44
C GLN A 527 46.97 -71.41 -18.92
N ALA A 528 47.95 -71.50 -18.03
CA ALA A 528 49.23 -72.23 -18.36
C ALA A 528 48.99 -73.71 -18.63
N VAL A 529 48.08 -74.35 -17.86
CA VAL A 529 47.73 -75.76 -18.12
C VAL A 529 47.06 -75.92 -19.48
N ILE A 530 46.11 -75.00 -19.83
CA ILE A 530 45.46 -75.00 -21.15
C ILE A 530 46.51 -74.85 -22.26
N ALA A 531 47.48 -73.98 -22.13
CA ALA A 531 48.55 -73.75 -23.10
C ALA A 531 49.42 -74.96 -23.23
N ILE A 532 49.86 -75.56 -22.13
CA ILE A 532 50.70 -76.81 -22.13
C ILE A 532 49.93 -77.92 -22.83
N GLU A 533 48.66 -78.06 -22.55
CA GLU A 533 47.86 -79.15 -23.17
C GLU A 533 47.66 -78.92 -24.68
N ASN A 534 47.43 -77.67 -25.08
CA ASN A 534 47.33 -77.31 -26.50
C ASN A 534 48.58 -77.65 -27.28
N VAL A 535 49.76 -77.27 -26.81
CA VAL A 535 51.04 -77.57 -27.43
C VAL A 535 51.30 -79.09 -27.46
N ARG A 536 50.99 -79.80 -26.38
CA ARG A 536 51.09 -81.26 -26.32
C ARG A 536 50.22 -81.97 -27.36
N LEU A 537 48.92 -81.58 -27.40
CA LEU A 537 47.94 -82.14 -28.34
C LEU A 537 48.32 -81.86 -29.79
N PHE A 538 48.84 -80.65 -30.05
CA PHE A 538 49.32 -80.29 -31.38
C PHE A 538 50.50 -81.09 -31.80
N LYS A 539 51.50 -81.31 -30.92
CA LYS A 539 52.66 -82.16 -31.19
C LYS A 539 52.30 -83.66 -31.42
N GLU A 540 51.32 -84.13 -30.63
CA GLU A 540 50.77 -85.49 -30.74
C GLU A 540 50.04 -85.66 -32.07
N LEU A 541 49.30 -84.65 -32.52
CA LEU A 541 48.60 -84.64 -33.79
C LEU A 541 49.62 -84.61 -34.98
N GLN A 542 50.64 -83.79 -34.86
CA GLN A 542 51.72 -83.73 -35.85
C GLN A 542 52.52 -85.09 -35.98
N ALA A 543 52.82 -85.69 -34.85
CA ALA A 543 53.47 -87.03 -34.85
C ALA A 543 52.59 -88.08 -35.52
N ARG A 544 51.29 -88.11 -35.23
CA ARG A 544 50.33 -89.04 -35.86
C ARG A 544 50.15 -88.77 -37.36
N THR A 545 50.23 -87.49 -37.79
CA THR A 545 50.11 -87.15 -39.20
C THR A 545 51.46 -87.50 -39.96
N ALA A 546 52.61 -87.44 -39.29
CA ALA A 546 53.88 -87.86 -39.84
C ALA A 546 53.99 -89.39 -39.97
N ASP A 547 53.37 -90.18 -39.14
CA ASP A 547 53.32 -91.65 -39.22
C ASP A 547 52.31 -92.14 -40.26
N LEU A 548 51.44 -91.30 -40.82
CA LEU A 548 50.38 -91.63 -41.82
C LEU A 548 50.77 -91.16 -43.25
N GLY A 549 51.92 -90.50 -43.47
CA GLY A 549 52.44 -90.07 -44.76
C GLY A 549 53.70 -90.81 -45.10
#